data_f2303814a26434e8032ac55a97fdf20f
#
_entry.id   f2303814a26434e8032ac55a97fdf20f
#
_cell.length_a   1.000
_cell.length_b   1.000
_cell.length_c   1.000
_cell.angle_alpha   90.00
_cell.angle_beta   90.00
_cell.angle_gamma   90.00
#
_symmetry.space_group_name_H-M   'P 1'
#
loop_
_entity.id
_entity.type
_entity.pdbx_description
1 polymer ?
#
loop_
_entity_poly.entity_id
_entity_poly.type
_entity_poly.pdbx_seq_one_letter_code
_entity_poly.pdbx_strand_id
1 'polypeptide(L)'
;MKKTVLFLLCSINLFAYRVENTKDREITIYPNKVVVNESLQLKDDGENNRITYEGVSKNIDISSINLIGGDLRGVELEKNADSNSILKSYLGKIIQAEKDGRTYELVLLDYGENLVGKDTKTGEIYILNNPDLKLSNAHIKIENKLVMDVGKLDKKINISYITRGLNLNISHRLDIDKMNLETWGKIYNNMGKDLKDTEVKIISELSTSRAYGMKSAMADSISIDESNDKIEYKLKDKLDLKKNSEKNIKLETKKVSLAEKYVYWTREYSKNPTRIVEIKNIGKTTIPGGRIYVWDDKKYVGDSNVGFIPGGEKYDLKLNKSFNVVVEKKIKSSHSLGNNLIKKEIEIEIRNTGKEKIDLEINYDQLPEVWTKLRSQEKYEKISNRIVRFKLDVDKNSKKKIIFSYIEEKK
;
A
#
# COMPACT_ATOMS: atom_id res chain seq x y z
N MET A 1 74.89 -34.56 2.89
CA MET A 1 74.13 -33.31 2.59
C MET A 1 72.67 -33.53 2.91
N LYS A 2 72.19 -33.07 4.08
CA LYS A 2 70.77 -33.12 4.49
C LYS A 2 70.12 -31.88 4.02
N LYS A 3 69.15 -31.95 3.09
CA LYS A 3 68.32 -30.82 2.67
C LYS A 3 67.20 -30.64 3.67
N THR A 4 67.29 -29.57 4.49
CA THR A 4 66.24 -29.13 5.37
C THR A 4 65.20 -28.37 4.51
N VAL A 5 64.00 -28.97 4.36
CA VAL A 5 62.84 -28.30 3.73
C VAL A 5 62.15 -27.44 4.82
N LEU A 6 62.27 -26.14 4.71
CA LEU A 6 61.59 -25.18 5.57
C LEU A 6 60.13 -25.03 5.09
N PHE A 7 59.18 -25.64 5.81
CA PHE A 7 57.75 -25.39 5.61
C PHE A 7 57.43 -24.03 6.18
N LEU A 8 57.15 -23.06 5.30
CA LEU A 8 56.60 -21.76 5.67
C LEU A 8 55.11 -22.00 5.97
N LEU A 9 54.74 -22.14 7.24
CA LEU A 9 53.36 -22.11 7.68
C LEU A 9 52.88 -20.66 7.53
N CYS A 10 52.19 -20.37 6.42
CA CYS A 10 51.32 -19.19 6.34
C CYS A 10 50.17 -19.38 7.35
N SER A 11 50.29 -18.77 8.49
CA SER A 11 49.14 -18.62 9.40
C SER A 11 48.12 -17.76 8.73
N ILE A 12 47.06 -18.39 8.20
CA ILE A 12 45.87 -17.70 7.74
C ILE A 12 45.17 -17.23 9.03
N ASN A 13 45.32 -15.97 9.34
CA ASN A 13 44.51 -15.36 10.42
C ASN A 13 43.05 -15.37 9.96
N LEU A 14 42.26 -16.22 10.57
CA LEU A 14 40.84 -16.36 10.38
C LEU A 14 40.18 -15.47 11.43
N PHE A 15 39.51 -14.40 10.99
CA PHE A 15 38.79 -13.50 11.89
C PHE A 15 37.30 -13.69 11.72
N ALA A 16 36.57 -13.95 12.81
CA ALA A 16 35.10 -13.84 12.83
C ALA A 16 34.71 -12.48 13.36
N TYR A 17 33.69 -11.92 12.77
CA TYR A 17 33.14 -10.65 13.19
C TYR A 17 31.65 -10.85 13.50
N ARG A 18 31.22 -10.28 14.62
CA ARG A 18 29.80 -10.17 14.96
C ARG A 18 29.37 -8.73 14.85
N VAL A 19 28.20 -8.50 14.23
CA VAL A 19 27.56 -7.19 14.24
C VAL A 19 27.02 -6.94 15.64
N GLU A 20 27.66 -6.01 16.37
CA GLU A 20 27.27 -5.63 17.73
C GLU A 20 26.11 -4.63 17.68
N ASN A 21 26.15 -3.70 16.72
CA ASN A 21 25.12 -2.69 16.52
C ASN A 21 25.10 -2.21 15.08
N THR A 22 24.00 -1.58 14.70
CA THR A 22 23.86 -0.88 13.42
C THR A 22 23.60 0.61 13.69
N LYS A 23 24.23 1.46 12.89
CA LYS A 23 24.05 2.92 12.93
C LYS A 23 23.58 3.41 11.57
N ASP A 24 23.14 4.67 11.53
CA ASP A 24 22.78 5.39 10.30
C ASP A 24 21.82 4.56 9.42
N ARG A 25 20.79 3.95 10.07
CA ARG A 25 19.79 3.17 9.36
C ARG A 25 18.90 4.08 8.53
N GLU A 26 18.96 3.88 7.22
CA GLU A 26 18.06 4.50 6.26
C GLU A 26 17.19 3.41 5.60
N ILE A 27 15.89 3.65 5.53
CA ILE A 27 14.93 2.77 4.88
C ILE A 27 14.19 3.54 3.80
N THR A 28 14.19 2.98 2.57
CA THR A 28 13.35 3.47 1.49
C THR A 28 12.20 2.48 1.24
N ILE A 29 10.96 2.93 1.48
CA ILE A 29 9.75 2.13 1.33
C ILE A 29 9.18 2.37 -0.07
N TYR A 30 9.12 1.33 -0.88
CA TYR A 30 8.44 1.27 -2.17
C TYR A 30 7.10 0.54 -2.01
N PRO A 31 6.18 0.56 -2.99
CA PRO A 31 4.88 -0.10 -2.89
C PRO A 31 4.94 -1.61 -2.57
N ASN A 32 5.99 -2.30 -3.01
CA ASN A 32 6.09 -3.77 -2.90
C ASN A 32 7.42 -4.27 -2.32
N LYS A 33 8.35 -3.39 -1.98
CA LYS A 33 9.68 -3.72 -1.45
C LYS A 33 10.21 -2.61 -0.55
N VAL A 34 11.21 -2.94 0.21
CA VAL A 34 11.92 -2.03 1.10
C VAL A 34 13.41 -2.17 0.85
N VAL A 35 14.10 -1.06 0.64
CA VAL A 35 15.56 -1.01 0.61
C VAL A 35 16.05 -0.54 1.97
N VAL A 36 16.95 -1.28 2.57
CA VAL A 36 17.56 -0.97 3.88
C VAL A 36 19.03 -0.70 3.67
N ASN A 37 19.54 0.40 4.20
CA ASN A 37 20.95 0.75 4.26
C ASN A 37 21.33 0.92 5.74
N GLU A 38 22.39 0.26 6.18
CA GLU A 38 22.85 0.30 7.57
C GLU A 38 24.37 0.31 7.64
N SER A 39 24.96 1.07 8.58
CA SER A 39 26.38 0.98 8.91
C SER A 39 26.59 -0.08 9.99
N LEU A 40 27.44 -1.07 9.72
CA LEU A 40 27.71 -2.18 10.64
C LEU A 40 28.85 -1.79 11.59
N GLN A 41 28.61 -1.95 12.90
CA GLN A 41 29.65 -1.91 13.91
C GLN A 41 30.07 -3.35 14.23
N LEU A 42 31.27 -3.73 13.83
CA LEU A 42 31.80 -5.08 13.98
C LEU A 42 32.60 -5.18 15.28
N LYS A 43 32.38 -6.29 16.01
CA LYS A 43 33.23 -6.74 17.09
C LYS A 43 33.98 -7.99 16.62
N ASP A 44 35.25 -8.07 16.89
CA ASP A 44 36.08 -9.23 16.61
C ASP A 44 35.66 -10.37 17.58
N ASP A 45 35.33 -11.54 17.06
CA ASP A 45 34.84 -12.69 17.81
C ASP A 45 35.73 -13.96 17.56
N GLY A 46 36.91 -13.77 16.99
CA GLY A 46 37.97 -14.80 16.76
C GLY A 46 37.54 -15.96 15.85
N GLU A 47 38.23 -16.29 14.86
CA GLU A 47 38.21 -17.41 13.92
C GLU A 47 37.13 -17.44 12.81
N ASN A 48 37.61 -17.27 11.60
CA ASN A 48 37.01 -17.36 10.27
C ASN A 48 36.62 -16.00 9.66
N ASN A 49 36.97 -15.77 8.40
CA ASN A 49 36.59 -14.59 7.60
C ASN A 49 35.08 -14.51 7.38
N ARG A 50 34.32 -14.33 8.47
CA ARG A 50 32.85 -14.32 8.50
C ARG A 50 32.32 -13.13 9.28
N ILE A 51 31.25 -12.53 8.78
CA ILE A 51 30.42 -11.58 9.51
C ILE A 51 29.12 -12.26 9.86
N THR A 52 28.78 -12.26 11.16
CA THR A 52 27.49 -12.73 11.67
C THR A 52 26.64 -11.54 12.05
N TYR A 53 25.45 -11.43 11.45
CA TYR A 53 24.46 -10.38 11.73
C TYR A 53 23.14 -10.99 12.21
N GLU A 54 22.84 -10.86 13.50
CA GLU A 54 21.60 -11.31 14.15
C GLU A 54 20.51 -10.24 14.04
N GLY A 55 19.24 -10.64 14.07
CA GLY A 55 18.09 -9.73 14.05
C GLY A 55 17.84 -9.09 12.68
N VAL A 56 18.25 -9.73 11.60
CA VAL A 56 17.88 -9.28 10.25
C VAL A 56 16.40 -9.52 9.98
N SER A 57 15.85 -8.79 9.00
CA SER A 57 14.46 -8.98 8.58
C SER A 57 14.19 -10.44 8.19
N LYS A 58 13.07 -11.00 8.66
CA LYS A 58 12.66 -12.37 8.29
C LYS A 58 12.39 -12.55 6.79
N ASN A 59 12.15 -11.45 6.07
CA ASN A 59 11.80 -11.44 4.65
C ASN A 59 12.91 -10.84 3.78
N ILE A 60 14.17 -10.89 4.25
CA ILE A 60 15.34 -10.41 3.49
C ILE A 60 15.52 -11.22 2.22
N ASP A 61 15.81 -10.53 1.12
CA ASP A 61 16.25 -11.13 -0.13
C ASP A 61 17.78 -11.20 -0.11
N ILE A 62 18.34 -12.38 0.15
CA ILE A 62 19.79 -12.58 0.27
C ILE A 62 20.54 -12.29 -1.04
N SER A 63 19.86 -12.43 -2.19
CA SER A 63 20.45 -12.15 -3.51
C SER A 63 20.66 -10.65 -3.74
N SER A 64 19.99 -9.79 -2.95
CA SER A 64 20.08 -8.35 -3.06
C SER A 64 21.13 -7.72 -2.15
N ILE A 65 21.85 -8.54 -1.37
CA ILE A 65 22.81 -8.04 -0.40
C ILE A 65 24.02 -7.45 -1.11
N ASN A 66 24.32 -6.20 -0.78
CA ASN A 66 25.51 -5.49 -1.21
C ASN A 66 26.29 -5.03 0.04
N LEU A 67 27.51 -5.51 0.17
CA LEU A 67 28.42 -5.13 1.25
C LEU A 67 29.42 -4.09 0.73
N ILE A 68 29.36 -2.90 1.28
CA ILE A 68 30.24 -1.79 0.92
C ILE A 68 31.34 -1.69 1.96
N GLY A 69 32.61 -1.70 1.51
CA GLY A 69 33.79 -1.75 2.38
C GLY A 69 34.21 -3.17 2.76
N GLY A 70 33.74 -4.18 2.01
CA GLY A 70 34.13 -5.57 2.20
C GLY A 70 34.01 -6.39 0.91
N ASP A 71 34.87 -7.40 0.77
CA ASP A 71 34.84 -8.38 -0.33
C ASP A 71 33.88 -9.52 0.07
N LEU A 72 32.60 -9.43 -0.35
CA LEU A 72 31.56 -10.42 -0.07
C LEU A 72 31.75 -11.63 -0.98
N ARG A 73 31.94 -12.84 -0.42
CA ARG A 73 32.19 -14.10 -1.14
C ARG A 73 31.01 -15.06 -1.08
N GLY A 74 30.26 -15.05 0.03
CA GLY A 74 29.11 -15.90 0.22
C GLY A 74 28.15 -15.34 1.24
N VAL A 75 26.86 -15.74 1.16
CA VAL A 75 25.82 -15.32 2.09
C VAL A 75 24.92 -16.50 2.41
N GLU A 76 24.69 -16.73 3.69
CA GLU A 76 23.74 -17.72 4.20
C GLU A 76 22.74 -17.07 5.16
N LEU A 77 21.48 -17.43 5.06
CA LEU A 77 20.43 -17.00 5.97
C LEU A 77 19.97 -18.17 6.84
N GLU A 78 20.36 -18.15 8.10
CA GLU A 78 19.84 -19.06 9.12
C GLU A 78 18.49 -18.51 9.63
N LYS A 79 17.40 -19.20 9.30
CA LYS A 79 16.05 -18.85 9.74
C LYS A 79 15.78 -19.48 11.12
N ASN A 80 15.93 -18.70 12.17
CA ASN A 80 15.76 -19.18 13.56
C ASN A 80 14.46 -18.66 14.21
N ALA A 81 13.52 -18.11 13.43
CA ALA A 81 12.34 -17.41 13.95
C ALA A 81 11.03 -18.20 13.80
N ASP A 82 11.10 -19.52 13.66
CA ASP A 82 9.94 -20.40 13.59
C ASP A 82 9.97 -21.49 14.69
N SER A 83 8.85 -22.17 14.88
CA SER A 83 8.71 -23.24 15.88
C SER A 83 9.67 -24.40 15.64
N ASN A 84 9.95 -24.71 14.35
CA ASN A 84 10.88 -25.78 13.99
C ASN A 84 12.31 -25.44 14.40
N SER A 85 12.72 -24.18 14.24
CA SER A 85 14.04 -23.70 14.67
C SER A 85 14.18 -23.75 16.19
N ILE A 86 13.11 -23.48 16.93
CA ILE A 86 13.07 -23.66 18.39
C ILE A 86 13.31 -25.12 18.72
N LEU A 87 12.55 -26.04 18.13
CA LEU A 87 12.69 -27.48 18.35
C LEU A 87 14.07 -28.01 17.96
N LYS A 88 14.63 -27.49 16.86
CA LYS A 88 16.01 -27.80 16.46
C LYS A 88 17.03 -27.49 17.55
N SER A 89 16.83 -26.41 18.30
CA SER A 89 17.73 -26.04 19.41
C SER A 89 17.61 -26.96 20.63
N TYR A 90 16.55 -27.79 20.68
CA TYR A 90 16.29 -28.78 21.72
C TYR A 90 16.67 -30.22 21.36
N LEU A 91 17.14 -30.47 20.12
CA LEU A 91 17.68 -31.80 19.77
C LEU A 91 18.73 -32.24 20.78
N GLY A 92 18.58 -33.45 21.32
CA GLY A 92 19.41 -34.01 22.37
C GLY A 92 19.17 -33.44 23.78
N LYS A 93 18.19 -32.54 23.97
CA LYS A 93 17.83 -31.97 25.28
C LYS A 93 16.50 -32.51 25.76
N ILE A 94 16.29 -32.38 27.08
CA ILE A 94 15.06 -32.81 27.73
C ILE A 94 13.94 -31.80 27.45
N ILE A 95 12.80 -32.33 27.05
CA ILE A 95 11.54 -31.59 26.83
C ILE A 95 10.40 -32.29 27.60
N GLN A 96 9.34 -31.57 27.86
CA GLN A 96 8.08 -32.14 28.31
C GLN A 96 7.07 -32.12 27.17
N ALA A 97 6.50 -33.28 26.86
CA ALA A 97 5.45 -33.43 25.86
C ALA A 97 4.18 -33.95 26.55
N GLU A 98 3.03 -33.40 26.17
CA GLU A 98 1.72 -33.85 26.69
C GLU A 98 0.89 -34.36 25.52
N LYS A 99 0.35 -35.59 25.64
CA LYS A 99 -0.50 -36.20 24.63
C LYS A 99 -1.55 -37.06 25.28
N ASP A 100 -2.81 -36.87 24.90
CA ASP A 100 -3.96 -37.65 25.41
C ASP A 100 -4.02 -37.73 26.94
N GLY A 101 -3.74 -36.59 27.62
CA GLY A 101 -3.74 -36.45 29.07
C GLY A 101 -2.55 -37.10 29.80
N ARG A 102 -1.54 -37.59 29.07
CA ARG A 102 -0.29 -38.11 29.61
C ARG A 102 0.86 -37.15 29.36
N THR A 103 1.69 -36.96 30.39
CA THR A 103 2.90 -36.13 30.33
C THR A 103 4.11 -37.04 30.19
N TYR A 104 4.95 -36.74 29.23
CA TYR A 104 6.20 -37.44 28.91
C TYR A 104 7.37 -36.48 29.17
N GLU A 105 8.45 -37.01 29.78
CA GLU A 105 9.72 -36.31 29.90
C GLU A 105 10.73 -36.99 28.99
N LEU A 106 11.02 -36.37 27.84
CA LEU A 106 11.73 -36.99 26.73
C LEU A 106 12.99 -36.23 26.39
N VAL A 107 14.06 -36.94 26.00
CA VAL A 107 15.16 -36.39 25.25
C VAL A 107 14.72 -36.32 23.80
N LEU A 108 14.62 -35.10 23.20
CA LEU A 108 14.19 -34.92 21.84
C LEU A 108 15.23 -35.50 20.86
N LEU A 109 14.82 -36.47 20.06
CA LEU A 109 15.68 -37.13 19.05
C LEU A 109 15.43 -36.60 17.65
N ASP A 110 14.17 -36.34 17.31
CA ASP A 110 13.77 -35.81 16.01
C ASP A 110 12.41 -35.08 16.13
N TYR A 111 12.12 -34.20 15.13
CA TYR A 111 10.87 -33.49 15.03
C TYR A 111 10.56 -33.23 13.53
N GLY A 112 9.28 -33.29 13.19
CA GLY A 112 8.81 -33.11 11.81
C GLY A 112 7.30 -33.31 11.81
N GLU A 113 6.81 -34.29 11.02
CA GLU A 113 5.40 -34.71 11.08
C GLU A 113 5.05 -35.30 12.46
N ASN A 114 6.02 -35.97 13.09
CA ASN A 114 5.91 -36.52 14.44
C ASN A 114 7.09 -36.06 15.28
N LEU A 115 6.88 -35.99 16.58
CA LEU A 115 7.94 -35.80 17.55
C LEU A 115 8.46 -37.18 17.98
N VAL A 116 9.78 -37.38 17.89
CA VAL A 116 10.45 -38.59 18.38
C VAL A 116 11.30 -38.24 19.58
N GLY A 117 11.02 -38.90 20.70
CA GLY A 117 11.75 -38.68 21.92
C GLY A 117 12.03 -39.97 22.69
N LYS A 118 13.15 -39.97 23.42
CA LYS A 118 13.54 -41.05 24.34
C LYS A 118 13.16 -40.71 25.76
N ASP A 119 12.35 -41.52 26.40
CA ASP A 119 11.95 -41.35 27.78
C ASP A 119 13.17 -41.35 28.72
N THR A 120 13.25 -40.36 29.62
CA THR A 120 14.39 -40.16 30.50
C THR A 120 14.50 -41.21 31.57
N LYS A 121 13.41 -41.94 31.93
CA LYS A 121 13.34 -42.93 33.00
C LYS A 121 13.42 -44.36 32.45
N THR A 122 12.63 -44.66 31.41
CA THR A 122 12.52 -46.03 30.86
C THR A 122 13.50 -46.30 29.76
N GLY A 123 13.97 -45.25 29.05
CA GLY A 123 14.80 -45.35 27.86
C GLY A 123 14.05 -45.75 26.59
N GLU A 124 12.73 -45.92 26.69
CA GLU A 124 11.86 -46.24 25.53
C GLU A 124 11.77 -45.06 24.57
N ILE A 125 11.55 -45.37 23.29
CA ILE A 125 11.36 -44.33 22.24
C ILE A 125 9.86 -44.15 22.01
N TYR A 126 9.39 -42.91 22.16
CA TYR A 126 8.02 -42.50 21.85
C TYR A 126 7.98 -41.70 20.53
N ILE A 127 6.97 -42.01 19.72
CA ILE A 127 6.63 -41.25 18.52
C ILE A 127 5.26 -40.60 18.76
N LEU A 128 5.24 -39.27 18.92
CA LEU A 128 4.05 -38.52 19.29
C LEU A 128 3.62 -37.63 18.13
N ASN A 129 2.36 -37.75 17.72
CA ASN A 129 1.79 -36.89 16.68
C ASN A 129 1.16 -35.66 17.33
N ASN A 130 1.62 -34.45 16.97
CA ASN A 130 1.14 -33.16 17.49
C ASN A 130 0.96 -33.11 19.01
N PRO A 131 1.97 -33.39 19.84
CA PRO A 131 1.88 -33.22 21.27
C PRO A 131 1.94 -31.74 21.66
N ASP A 132 1.31 -31.39 22.80
CA ASP A 132 1.57 -30.11 23.43
C ASP A 132 2.96 -30.13 24.08
N LEU A 133 3.77 -29.11 23.80
CA LEU A 133 5.16 -29.06 24.24
C LEU A 133 5.37 -27.98 25.30
N LYS A 134 6.04 -28.36 26.38
CA LYS A 134 6.57 -27.45 27.38
C LYS A 134 8.09 -27.50 27.33
N LEU A 135 8.68 -26.41 26.92
CA LEU A 135 10.13 -26.29 26.78
C LEU A 135 10.67 -25.51 27.97
N SER A 136 11.60 -26.13 28.73
CA SER A 136 12.22 -25.47 29.86
C SER A 136 13.24 -24.42 29.42
N ASN A 137 13.34 -23.35 30.18
CA ASN A 137 14.23 -22.19 30.06
C ASN A 137 15.50 -22.39 29.23
N ALA A 138 15.41 -22.14 27.92
CA ALA A 138 16.57 -21.79 27.14
C ALA A 138 16.44 -20.31 26.75
N HIS A 139 17.52 -19.57 26.82
CA HIS A 139 17.61 -18.26 26.18
C HIS A 139 17.59 -18.47 24.67
N ILE A 140 16.40 -18.78 24.13
CA ILE A 140 16.22 -18.97 22.70
C ILE A 140 16.12 -17.60 22.08
N LYS A 141 17.16 -17.18 21.40
CA LYS A 141 17.08 -16.03 20.49
C LYS A 141 16.32 -16.48 19.24
N ILE A 142 15.05 -16.09 19.16
CA ILE A 142 14.20 -16.32 17.98
C ILE A 142 14.47 -15.18 16.99
N GLU A 143 15.69 -15.13 16.47
CA GLU A 143 16.10 -14.10 15.49
C GLU A 143 16.76 -14.77 14.32
N ASN A 144 16.45 -14.29 13.10
CA ASN A 144 17.17 -14.71 11.92
C ASN A 144 18.60 -14.21 12.00
N LYS A 145 19.51 -15.01 11.48
CA LYS A 145 20.93 -14.75 11.46
C LYS A 145 21.43 -14.79 10.03
N LEU A 146 22.09 -13.73 9.61
CA LEU A 146 22.79 -13.65 8.34
C LEU A 146 24.26 -13.95 8.58
N VAL A 147 24.80 -14.90 7.85
CA VAL A 147 26.22 -15.25 7.86
C VAL A 147 26.80 -14.87 6.51
N MET A 148 27.81 -14.01 6.52
CA MET A 148 28.49 -13.53 5.31
C MET A 148 29.94 -13.97 5.32
N ASP A 149 30.33 -14.74 4.32
CA ASP A 149 31.75 -15.06 4.08
C ASP A 149 32.39 -13.85 3.37
N VAL A 150 33.46 -13.34 3.97
CA VAL A 150 34.09 -12.10 3.51
C VAL A 150 35.59 -12.28 3.30
N GLY A 151 36.14 -11.48 2.40
CA GLY A 151 37.58 -11.34 2.23
C GLY A 151 38.12 -10.18 3.07
N LYS A 152 38.78 -9.24 2.39
CA LYS A 152 39.31 -8.04 3.05
C LYS A 152 38.16 -7.13 3.50
N LEU A 153 38.26 -6.58 4.70
CA LEU A 153 37.33 -5.60 5.26
C LEU A 153 38.01 -4.26 5.48
N ASP A 154 37.26 -3.17 5.20
CA ASP A 154 37.64 -1.80 5.52
C ASP A 154 37.21 -1.46 6.95
N LYS A 155 37.67 -0.30 7.46
CA LYS A 155 37.28 0.18 8.79
C LYS A 155 35.79 0.53 8.91
N LYS A 156 35.16 0.90 7.81
CA LYS A 156 33.75 1.24 7.75
C LYS A 156 33.03 0.29 6.80
N ILE A 157 32.10 -0.47 7.34
CA ILE A 157 31.32 -1.45 6.60
C ILE A 157 29.86 -1.00 6.58
N ASN A 158 29.29 -0.93 5.39
CA ASN A 158 27.87 -0.70 5.20
C ASN A 158 27.24 -1.89 4.49
N ILE A 159 26.02 -2.20 4.83
CA ILE A 159 25.22 -3.20 4.15
C ILE A 159 23.97 -2.55 3.54
N SER A 160 23.67 -2.91 2.30
CA SER A 160 22.43 -2.57 1.63
C SER A 160 21.72 -3.84 1.19
N TYR A 161 20.42 -3.92 1.41
CA TYR A 161 19.64 -5.09 1.01
C TYR A 161 18.17 -4.75 0.76
N ILE A 162 17.52 -5.59 -0.02
CA ILE A 162 16.08 -5.54 -0.24
C ILE A 162 15.39 -6.49 0.73
N THR A 163 14.27 -6.06 1.29
CA THR A 163 13.41 -6.88 2.14
C THR A 163 11.95 -6.57 1.86
N ARG A 164 11.07 -7.34 2.49
CA ARG A 164 9.64 -7.09 2.55
C ARG A 164 9.23 -7.01 4.02
N GLY A 165 8.00 -6.55 4.26
CA GLY A 165 7.44 -6.52 5.61
C GLY A 165 7.21 -5.13 6.18
N LEU A 166 7.54 -4.06 5.45
CA LEU A 166 6.92 -2.76 5.68
C LEU A 166 5.87 -2.56 4.59
N ASN A 167 4.61 -2.51 5.01
CA ASN A 167 3.50 -2.23 4.11
C ASN A 167 3.10 -0.77 4.26
N LEU A 168 3.03 -0.07 3.14
CA LEU A 168 2.62 1.33 3.07
C LEU A 168 1.24 1.42 2.42
N ASN A 169 0.31 2.11 3.08
CA ASN A 169 -0.96 2.50 2.50
C ASN A 169 -1.10 4.02 2.53
N ILE A 170 -1.26 4.62 1.35
CA ILE A 170 -1.55 6.04 1.21
C ILE A 170 -3.06 6.26 1.35
N SER A 171 -3.44 7.25 2.12
CA SER A 171 -4.82 7.70 2.27
C SER A 171 -4.88 9.22 2.36
N HIS A 172 -6.06 9.76 2.11
CA HIS A 172 -6.29 11.20 2.12
C HIS A 172 -7.45 11.55 3.06
N ARG A 173 -7.37 12.73 3.62
CA ARG A 173 -8.46 13.37 4.34
C ARG A 173 -8.77 14.69 3.67
N LEU A 174 -9.93 14.79 3.03
CA LEU A 174 -10.44 16.02 2.43
C LEU A 174 -11.36 16.72 3.43
N ASP A 175 -11.03 17.95 3.77
CA ASP A 175 -11.90 18.85 4.51
C ASP A 175 -12.49 19.85 3.50
N ILE A 176 -13.82 19.73 3.25
CA ILE A 176 -14.51 20.52 2.23
C ILE A 176 -14.53 21.99 2.61
N ASP A 177 -14.88 22.33 3.86
CA ASP A 177 -14.97 23.70 4.33
C ASP A 177 -13.65 24.45 4.25
N LYS A 178 -12.57 23.77 4.65
CA LYS A 178 -11.23 24.36 4.64
C LYS A 178 -10.54 24.26 3.30
N MET A 179 -11.10 23.51 2.35
CA MET A 179 -10.49 23.19 1.06
C MET A 179 -9.06 22.63 1.22
N ASN A 180 -8.87 21.77 2.22
CA ASN A 180 -7.61 21.13 2.54
C ASN A 180 -7.67 19.66 2.25
N LEU A 181 -6.61 19.15 1.62
CA LEU A 181 -6.36 17.72 1.42
C LEU A 181 -5.10 17.35 2.19
N GLU A 182 -5.25 16.53 3.21
CA GLU A 182 -4.14 15.92 3.93
C GLU A 182 -3.83 14.54 3.35
N THR A 183 -2.55 14.30 3.06
CA THR A 183 -2.05 12.98 2.64
C THR A 183 -1.39 12.29 3.83
N TRP A 184 -1.75 11.04 4.06
CA TRP A 184 -1.28 10.22 5.17
C TRP A 184 -0.67 8.92 4.66
N GLY A 185 0.44 8.50 5.26
CA GLY A 185 1.07 7.20 5.04
C GLY A 185 0.90 6.31 6.27
N LYS A 186 0.17 5.21 6.14
CA LYS A 186 0.08 4.19 7.17
C LYS A 186 1.13 3.11 6.92
N ILE A 187 2.09 3.00 7.82
CA ILE A 187 3.18 2.03 7.76
C ILE A 187 2.91 0.92 8.77
N TYR A 188 2.85 -0.33 8.32
CA TYR A 188 2.75 -1.51 9.15
C TYR A 188 4.08 -2.28 9.13
N ASN A 189 4.65 -2.58 10.32
CA ASN A 189 5.92 -3.28 10.44
C ASN A 189 5.74 -4.78 10.69
N ASN A 190 5.95 -5.58 9.67
CA ASN A 190 6.00 -7.05 9.71
C ASN A 190 7.39 -7.59 9.34
N MET A 191 8.45 -6.81 9.57
CA MET A 191 9.84 -7.25 9.28
C MET A 191 10.37 -8.29 10.28
N GLY A 192 9.67 -8.48 11.40
CA GLY A 192 10.13 -9.35 12.49
C GLY A 192 11.07 -8.68 13.48
N LYS A 193 11.46 -7.42 13.26
CA LYS A 193 12.32 -6.62 14.14
C LYS A 193 11.74 -5.22 14.37
N ASP A 194 12.12 -4.60 15.48
CA ASP A 194 11.81 -3.20 15.78
C ASP A 194 12.64 -2.27 14.87
N LEU A 195 12.02 -1.20 14.42
CA LEU A 195 12.71 -0.06 13.85
C LEU A 195 12.91 0.96 14.96
N LYS A 196 14.15 1.41 15.16
CA LYS A 196 14.52 2.45 16.11
C LYS A 196 15.42 3.46 15.43
N ASP A 197 15.19 4.73 15.70
CA ASP A 197 16.03 5.83 15.23
C ASP A 197 16.32 5.76 13.72
N THR A 198 15.28 5.42 12.92
CA THR A 198 15.42 5.06 11.50
C THR A 198 15.03 6.23 10.61
N GLU A 199 15.92 6.64 9.69
CA GLU A 199 15.57 7.56 8.62
C GLU A 199 14.70 6.87 7.59
N VAL A 200 13.60 7.51 7.18
CA VAL A 200 12.64 6.89 6.26
C VAL A 200 12.38 7.79 5.06
N LYS A 201 12.50 7.19 3.89
CA LYS A 201 12.01 7.70 2.61
C LYS A 201 10.85 6.84 2.15
N ILE A 202 9.81 7.46 1.62
CA ILE A 202 8.63 6.80 1.07
C ILE A 202 8.56 7.15 -0.39
N ILE A 203 8.51 6.13 -1.25
CA ILE A 203 8.35 6.30 -2.70
C ILE A 203 6.92 5.87 -3.07
N SER A 204 6.14 6.80 -3.61
CA SER A 204 4.89 6.51 -4.29
C SER A 204 5.15 6.49 -5.78
N GLU A 205 5.06 5.31 -6.41
CA GLU A 205 5.22 5.17 -7.85
C GLU A 205 3.92 5.57 -8.55
N LEU A 206 4.03 6.41 -9.57
CA LEU A 206 2.96 6.67 -10.51
C LEU A 206 2.83 5.41 -11.38
N SER A 207 1.73 4.70 -11.30
CA SER A 207 1.48 3.55 -12.18
C SER A 207 1.52 4.02 -13.63
N THR A 208 2.12 3.23 -14.51
CA THR A 208 2.53 3.52 -15.89
C THR A 208 1.41 3.97 -16.82
N SER A 209 0.82 5.14 -16.61
CA SER A 209 0.03 5.84 -17.59
C SER A 209 0.39 7.33 -17.54
N ARG A 210 1.35 7.71 -18.41
CA ARG A 210 1.76 9.05 -18.83
C ARG A 210 1.57 10.19 -17.82
N ALA A 211 2.64 10.56 -17.13
CA ALA A 211 2.76 11.84 -16.44
C ALA A 211 3.82 12.73 -17.10
N TYR A 212 3.48 13.98 -17.34
CA TYR A 212 4.40 15.04 -17.77
C TYR A 212 4.95 15.75 -16.53
N GLY A 213 6.26 15.94 -16.47
CA GLY A 213 6.94 16.46 -15.30
C GLY A 213 6.85 17.96 -15.08
N MET A 214 6.91 18.38 -13.82
CA MET A 214 7.36 19.71 -13.36
C MET A 214 7.82 19.67 -11.90
N LYS A 215 8.90 20.44 -11.58
CA LYS A 215 9.53 20.53 -10.25
C LYS A 215 8.78 21.46 -9.31
N SER A 216 8.75 21.15 -8.00
CA SER A 216 8.01 21.89 -7.00
C SER A 216 8.82 22.37 -5.78
N ALA A 217 8.24 23.34 -5.07
CA ALA A 217 8.75 24.00 -3.88
C ALA A 217 8.11 23.46 -2.58
N MET A 218 8.84 23.61 -1.49
CA MET A 218 8.80 22.98 -0.16
C MET A 218 7.52 23.14 0.67
N ALA A 219 7.20 22.08 1.44
CA ALA A 219 6.37 22.08 2.64
C ALA A 219 7.23 21.75 3.87
N ASP A 220 6.90 22.33 5.04
CA ASP A 220 7.80 22.48 6.21
C ASP A 220 8.16 21.22 7.03
N SER A 221 7.62 20.03 6.74
CA SER A 221 7.87 18.82 7.54
C SER A 221 8.37 17.60 6.75
N ILE A 222 8.32 17.64 5.44
CA ILE A 222 8.73 16.54 4.55
C ILE A 222 9.29 17.16 3.29
N SER A 223 10.45 16.71 2.82
CA SER A 223 10.90 17.06 1.48
C SER A 223 10.22 16.17 0.47
N ILE A 224 9.58 16.76 -0.53
CA ILE A 224 8.92 16.05 -1.63
C ILE A 224 9.75 16.31 -2.89
N ASP A 225 10.20 15.24 -3.51
CA ASP A 225 10.82 15.28 -4.84
C ASP A 225 9.94 14.48 -5.81
N GLU A 226 9.58 15.09 -6.94
CA GLU A 226 8.83 14.48 -8.01
C GLU A 226 9.73 14.38 -9.23
N SER A 227 10.27 13.22 -9.46
CA SER A 227 11.16 12.93 -10.58
C SER A 227 10.90 11.54 -11.14
N ASN A 228 10.99 11.37 -12.46
CA ASN A 228 10.88 10.08 -13.12
C ASN A 228 9.63 9.27 -12.70
N ASP A 229 8.44 9.90 -12.68
CA ASP A 229 7.15 9.28 -12.34
C ASP A 229 7.08 8.74 -10.89
N LYS A 230 7.85 9.32 -9.98
CA LYS A 230 7.88 8.96 -8.55
C LYS A 230 7.69 10.21 -7.69
N ILE A 231 6.95 10.04 -6.60
CA ILE A 231 6.85 11.04 -5.55
C ILE A 231 7.63 10.51 -4.35
N GLU A 232 8.65 11.23 -3.93
CA GLU A 232 9.46 10.90 -2.76
C GLU A 232 9.05 11.78 -1.58
N TYR A 233 8.73 11.15 -0.45
CA TYR A 233 8.53 11.80 0.84
C TYR A 233 9.67 11.41 1.77
N LYS A 234 10.52 12.36 2.15
CA LYS A 234 11.54 12.14 3.18
C LYS A 234 11.01 12.62 4.53
N LEU A 235 10.86 11.71 5.50
CA LEU A 235 10.46 12.07 6.85
C LEU A 235 11.58 12.88 7.52
N LYS A 236 11.26 13.99 8.19
CA LYS A 236 12.22 14.78 8.96
C LYS A 236 12.61 14.08 10.25
N ASP A 237 11.61 13.53 10.92
CA ASP A 237 11.83 12.84 12.19
C ASP A 237 12.13 11.37 11.91
N LYS A 238 13.07 10.84 12.66
CA LYS A 238 13.39 9.43 12.61
C LYS A 238 12.22 8.60 13.12
N LEU A 239 12.01 7.44 12.51
CA LEU A 239 10.90 6.55 12.80
C LEU A 239 11.29 5.54 13.87
N ASP A 240 10.48 5.50 14.94
CA ASP A 240 10.39 4.39 15.87
C ASP A 240 9.09 3.63 15.60
N LEU A 241 9.21 2.34 15.28
CA LEU A 241 8.07 1.49 14.99
C LEU A 241 8.34 0.04 15.43
N LYS A 242 7.62 -0.43 16.43
CA LYS A 242 7.76 -1.80 16.94
C LYS A 242 7.35 -2.84 15.89
N LYS A 243 7.89 -4.04 16.01
CA LYS A 243 7.42 -5.19 15.21
C LYS A 243 5.92 -5.43 15.47
N ASN A 244 5.20 -5.84 14.43
CA ASN A 244 3.76 -6.11 14.46
C ASN A 244 2.90 -4.90 14.89
N SER A 245 3.39 -3.67 14.67
CA SER A 245 2.63 -2.46 14.93
C SER A 245 2.49 -1.60 13.68
N GLU A 246 1.55 -0.66 13.73
CA GLU A 246 1.33 0.30 12.64
C GLU A 246 1.44 1.75 13.16
N LYS A 247 1.85 2.63 12.28
CA LYS A 247 1.91 4.07 12.53
C LYS A 247 1.35 4.83 11.33
N ASN A 248 0.46 5.76 11.60
CA ASN A 248 -0.09 6.65 10.58
C ASN A 248 0.62 7.99 10.68
N ILE A 249 1.25 8.44 9.59
CA ILE A 249 2.09 9.62 9.54
C ILE A 249 1.52 10.58 8.52
N LYS A 250 1.33 11.83 8.91
CA LYS A 250 0.93 12.87 7.95
C LYS A 250 2.11 13.22 7.06
N LEU A 251 1.94 12.99 5.76
CA LEU A 251 2.99 13.22 4.76
C LEU A 251 2.93 14.64 4.22
N GLU A 252 1.70 15.16 3.98
CA GLU A 252 1.53 16.44 3.32
C GLU A 252 0.15 17.04 3.61
N THR A 253 0.04 18.36 3.50
CA THR A 253 -1.24 19.09 3.45
C THR A 253 -1.21 20.03 2.27
N LYS A 254 -2.19 19.90 1.36
CA LYS A 254 -2.37 20.75 0.18
C LYS A 254 -3.66 21.53 0.24
N LYS A 255 -3.63 22.76 -0.23
CA LYS A 255 -4.84 23.48 -0.62
C LYS A 255 -5.33 22.95 -1.96
N VAL A 256 -6.63 22.76 -2.07
CA VAL A 256 -7.31 22.34 -3.29
C VAL A 256 -8.46 23.29 -3.61
N SER A 257 -8.86 23.36 -4.88
CA SER A 257 -10.12 24.03 -5.24
C SER A 257 -11.20 22.96 -5.40
N LEU A 258 -12.40 23.24 -4.89
CA LEU A 258 -13.50 22.30 -4.89
C LEU A 258 -14.69 22.89 -5.62
N ALA A 259 -15.42 22.04 -6.36
CA ALA A 259 -16.74 22.33 -6.89
C ALA A 259 -17.64 21.11 -6.71
N GLU A 260 -18.90 21.33 -6.37
CA GLU A 260 -19.86 20.25 -6.22
C GLU A 260 -20.85 20.23 -7.37
N LYS A 261 -21.17 19.02 -7.84
CA LYS A 261 -22.21 18.77 -8.82
C LYS A 261 -22.91 17.44 -8.55
N TYR A 262 -24.07 17.28 -9.12
CA TYR A 262 -24.79 16.03 -9.12
C TYR A 262 -24.81 15.45 -10.53
N VAL A 263 -24.58 14.15 -10.68
CA VAL A 263 -24.55 13.49 -11.98
C VAL A 263 -25.55 12.34 -12.01
N TYR A 264 -26.41 12.33 -13.01
CA TYR A 264 -27.39 11.28 -13.24
C TYR A 264 -27.21 10.65 -14.62
N TRP A 265 -27.25 9.31 -14.65
CA TRP A 265 -27.23 8.52 -15.89
C TRP A 265 -28.59 7.86 -16.10
N THR A 266 -29.21 8.06 -17.25
CA THR A 266 -30.61 7.61 -17.46
C THR A 266 -30.79 6.09 -17.56
N ARG A 267 -29.73 5.31 -17.66
CA ARG A 267 -29.73 3.85 -17.54
C ARG A 267 -29.66 3.32 -16.12
N GLU A 268 -29.28 4.15 -15.17
CA GLU A 268 -29.21 3.71 -13.78
C GLU A 268 -30.59 3.31 -13.24
N TYR A 269 -30.62 2.23 -12.44
CA TYR A 269 -31.86 1.82 -11.76
C TYR A 269 -32.29 2.82 -10.67
N SER A 270 -31.32 3.48 -10.05
CA SER A 270 -31.59 4.50 -9.03
C SER A 270 -32.11 5.77 -9.67
N LYS A 271 -33.17 6.35 -9.08
CA LYS A 271 -33.70 7.66 -9.46
C LYS A 271 -32.87 8.81 -8.87
N ASN A 272 -31.91 8.52 -8.03
CA ASN A 272 -31.12 9.50 -7.30
C ASN A 272 -29.76 9.73 -7.98
N PRO A 273 -29.39 10.98 -8.29
CA PRO A 273 -28.09 11.30 -8.86
C PRO A 273 -26.97 11.07 -7.85
N THR A 274 -25.78 10.83 -8.36
CA THR A 274 -24.55 10.72 -7.56
C THR A 274 -24.00 12.11 -7.28
N ARG A 275 -23.69 12.42 -6.02
CA ARG A 275 -22.96 13.62 -5.61
C ARG A 275 -21.50 13.45 -6.05
N ILE A 276 -20.98 14.43 -6.75
CA ILE A 276 -19.59 14.52 -7.21
C ILE A 276 -18.95 15.73 -6.56
N VAL A 277 -17.78 15.53 -5.97
CA VAL A 277 -16.89 16.62 -5.56
C VAL A 277 -15.76 16.68 -6.56
N GLU A 278 -15.73 17.70 -7.40
CA GLU A 278 -14.61 17.96 -8.31
C GLU A 278 -13.47 18.55 -7.48
N ILE A 279 -12.35 17.84 -7.41
CA ILE A 279 -11.11 18.27 -6.74
C ILE A 279 -10.17 18.80 -7.81
N LYS A 280 -9.76 20.07 -7.74
CA LYS A 280 -8.70 20.62 -8.56
C LYS A 280 -7.43 20.75 -7.73
N ASN A 281 -6.37 20.06 -8.16
CA ASN A 281 -5.04 20.24 -7.58
C ASN A 281 -4.46 21.59 -8.04
N ILE A 282 -4.52 22.61 -7.18
CA ILE A 282 -3.98 23.94 -7.48
C ILE A 282 -2.47 24.06 -7.18
N GLY A 283 -1.87 23.00 -6.61
CA GLY A 283 -0.43 22.90 -6.39
C GLY A 283 0.32 22.47 -7.65
N LYS A 284 1.64 22.40 -7.53
CA LYS A 284 2.54 21.97 -8.62
C LYS A 284 2.84 20.48 -8.60
N THR A 285 2.83 19.86 -7.41
CA THR A 285 3.12 18.43 -7.23
C THR A 285 1.86 17.59 -7.34
N THR A 286 2.01 16.38 -7.85
CA THR A 286 0.94 15.39 -7.96
C THR A 286 0.42 14.99 -6.58
N ILE A 287 -0.89 14.81 -6.46
CA ILE A 287 -1.53 14.13 -5.33
C ILE A 287 -1.51 12.63 -5.66
N PRO A 288 -0.91 11.77 -4.81
CA PRO A 288 -0.88 10.32 -5.07
C PRO A 288 -2.27 9.70 -5.01
N GLY A 289 -2.42 8.54 -5.64
CA GLY A 289 -3.64 7.75 -5.53
C GLY A 289 -3.79 7.14 -4.12
N GLY A 290 -5.03 6.95 -3.70
CA GLY A 290 -5.32 6.35 -2.40
C GLY A 290 -6.78 6.42 -2.01
N ARG A 291 -7.12 5.88 -0.82
CA ARG A 291 -8.45 6.05 -0.25
C ARG A 291 -8.59 7.46 0.31
N ILE A 292 -9.71 8.11 0.00
CA ILE A 292 -10.00 9.47 0.46
C ILE A 292 -11.23 9.47 1.36
N TYR A 293 -11.08 10.02 2.55
CA TYR A 293 -12.15 10.26 3.52
C TYR A 293 -12.56 11.73 3.46
N VAL A 294 -13.84 11.99 3.28
CA VAL A 294 -14.38 13.34 3.07
C VAL A 294 -15.10 13.81 4.32
N TRP A 295 -14.77 15.00 4.75
CA TRP A 295 -15.32 15.66 5.92
C TRP A 295 -15.86 17.03 5.54
N ASP A 296 -16.98 17.41 6.16
CA ASP A 296 -17.63 18.71 6.07
C ASP A 296 -17.70 19.26 7.50
N ASP A 297 -16.85 20.20 7.86
CA ASP A 297 -16.55 20.57 9.23
C ASP A 297 -16.15 19.31 10.04
N LYS A 298 -16.96 18.94 11.01
CA LYS A 298 -16.73 17.74 11.84
C LYS A 298 -17.53 16.52 11.41
N LYS A 299 -18.32 16.64 10.34
CA LYS A 299 -19.20 15.57 9.88
C LYS A 299 -18.50 14.74 8.81
N TYR A 300 -18.50 13.43 9.00
CA TYR A 300 -18.10 12.49 7.96
C TYR A 300 -19.14 12.45 6.84
N VAL A 301 -18.72 12.75 5.62
CA VAL A 301 -19.59 12.80 4.43
C VAL A 301 -19.57 11.48 3.66
N GLY A 302 -18.44 10.83 3.63
CA GLY A 302 -18.24 9.58 2.90
C GLY A 302 -16.78 9.32 2.57
N ASP A 303 -16.53 8.24 1.86
CA ASP A 303 -15.21 7.90 1.35
C ASP A 303 -15.28 7.30 -0.05
N SER A 304 -14.16 7.35 -0.75
CA SER A 304 -14.00 6.82 -2.09
C SER A 304 -12.52 6.50 -2.34
N ASN A 305 -12.18 6.12 -3.55
CA ASN A 305 -10.80 6.05 -4.00
C ASN A 305 -10.52 7.18 -4.98
N VAL A 306 -9.36 7.77 -4.85
CA VAL A 306 -8.86 8.79 -5.77
C VAL A 306 -7.65 8.23 -6.52
N GLY A 307 -7.58 8.51 -7.82
CA GLY A 307 -6.38 8.28 -8.62
C GLY A 307 -5.33 9.37 -8.39
N PHE A 308 -4.26 9.33 -9.16
CA PHE A 308 -3.29 10.43 -9.17
C PHE A 308 -3.92 11.69 -9.74
N ILE A 309 -3.68 12.83 -9.08
CA ILE A 309 -4.13 14.14 -9.56
C ILE A 309 -2.90 15.01 -9.79
N PRO A 310 -2.41 15.13 -11.02
CA PRO A 310 -1.28 16.00 -11.35
C PRO A 310 -1.55 17.47 -11.00
N GLY A 311 -0.49 18.26 -10.87
CA GLY A 311 -0.61 19.69 -10.64
C GLY A 311 -1.42 20.39 -11.73
N GLY A 312 -2.40 21.20 -11.36
CA GLY A 312 -3.32 21.89 -12.27
C GLY A 312 -4.52 21.07 -12.73
N GLU A 313 -4.50 19.74 -12.60
CA GLU A 313 -5.54 18.82 -13.08
C GLU A 313 -6.71 18.68 -12.11
N LYS A 314 -7.83 18.15 -12.63
CA LYS A 314 -9.08 17.92 -11.90
C LYS A 314 -9.38 16.44 -11.77
N TYR A 315 -10.09 16.09 -10.69
CA TYR A 315 -10.59 14.75 -10.43
C TYR A 315 -12.02 14.78 -9.91
N ASP A 316 -12.93 14.05 -10.55
CA ASP A 316 -14.33 13.89 -10.12
C ASP A 316 -14.44 12.79 -9.04
N LEU A 317 -14.47 13.19 -7.78
CA LEU A 317 -14.64 12.27 -6.65
C LEU A 317 -16.11 11.90 -6.51
N LYS A 318 -16.46 10.65 -6.77
CA LYS A 318 -17.81 10.12 -6.60
C LYS A 318 -18.06 9.80 -5.13
N LEU A 319 -19.11 10.40 -4.59
CA LEU A 319 -19.63 10.15 -3.25
C LEU A 319 -20.95 9.36 -3.30
N ASN A 320 -21.77 9.55 -2.28
CA ASN A 320 -23.06 8.88 -2.15
C ASN A 320 -24.13 9.43 -3.12
N LYS A 321 -25.18 8.64 -3.35
CA LYS A 321 -26.38 9.10 -4.03
C LYS A 321 -27.12 10.14 -3.19
N SER A 322 -27.69 11.16 -3.84
CA SER A 322 -28.49 12.19 -3.16
C SER A 322 -29.85 11.64 -2.74
N PHE A 323 -30.22 11.77 -1.49
CA PHE A 323 -31.59 11.46 -1.04
C PHE A 323 -32.60 12.56 -1.39
N ASN A 324 -32.14 13.80 -1.55
CA ASN A 324 -32.98 14.97 -1.74
C ASN A 324 -33.28 15.29 -3.21
N VAL A 325 -32.57 14.64 -4.14
CA VAL A 325 -32.75 14.85 -5.57
C VAL A 325 -33.23 13.58 -6.21
N VAL A 326 -34.36 13.69 -6.94
CA VAL A 326 -34.98 12.57 -7.65
C VAL A 326 -35.14 12.95 -9.12
N VAL A 327 -34.73 12.07 -10.01
CA VAL A 327 -34.83 12.22 -11.46
C VAL A 327 -35.67 11.08 -12.01
N GLU A 328 -36.76 11.41 -12.69
CA GLU A 328 -37.64 10.44 -13.31
C GLU A 328 -37.73 10.68 -14.81
N LYS A 329 -37.47 9.65 -15.59
CA LYS A 329 -37.56 9.65 -17.04
C LYS A 329 -38.79 8.90 -17.50
N LYS A 330 -39.51 9.45 -18.48
CA LYS A 330 -40.57 8.75 -19.19
C LYS A 330 -40.57 9.06 -20.69
N ILE A 331 -41.02 8.13 -21.50
CA ILE A 331 -41.35 8.36 -22.90
C ILE A 331 -42.73 9.02 -22.91
N LYS A 332 -42.78 10.28 -23.31
CA LYS A 332 -44.04 11.06 -23.36
C LYS A 332 -44.87 10.69 -24.57
N SER A 333 -44.21 10.49 -25.72
CA SER A 333 -44.85 10.03 -26.94
C SER A 333 -43.90 9.28 -27.88
N SER A 334 -44.45 8.41 -28.73
CA SER A 334 -43.72 7.73 -29.78
C SER A 334 -44.62 7.68 -31.03
N HIS A 335 -44.26 8.36 -32.11
CA HIS A 335 -45.05 8.48 -33.31
C HIS A 335 -44.27 7.98 -34.51
N SER A 336 -44.85 7.10 -35.30
CA SER A 336 -44.31 6.72 -36.62
C SER A 336 -44.48 7.87 -37.61
N LEU A 337 -43.40 8.19 -38.34
CA LEU A 337 -43.37 9.20 -39.41
C LEU A 337 -43.43 8.57 -40.80
N GLY A 338 -43.58 7.26 -40.93
CA GLY A 338 -43.40 6.50 -42.19
C GLY A 338 -41.94 6.18 -42.45
N ASN A 339 -41.70 5.36 -43.49
CA ASN A 339 -40.31 5.01 -43.94
C ASN A 339 -39.40 4.52 -42.82
N ASN A 340 -39.89 3.71 -41.90
CA ASN A 340 -39.16 3.21 -40.75
C ASN A 340 -38.67 4.28 -39.77
N LEU A 341 -39.18 5.50 -39.83
CA LEU A 341 -38.79 6.58 -38.95
C LEU A 341 -39.79 6.70 -37.76
N ILE A 342 -39.26 6.82 -36.58
CA ILE A 342 -40.05 7.01 -35.34
C ILE A 342 -39.54 8.29 -34.65
N LYS A 343 -40.47 9.21 -34.39
CA LYS A 343 -40.19 10.36 -33.49
C LYS A 343 -40.53 9.97 -32.05
N LYS A 344 -39.54 10.07 -31.16
CA LYS A 344 -39.74 9.89 -29.71
C LYS A 344 -39.63 11.24 -29.00
N GLU A 345 -40.53 11.45 -28.05
CA GLU A 345 -40.47 12.59 -27.12
C GLU A 345 -40.24 12.06 -25.71
N ILE A 346 -39.19 12.56 -25.07
CA ILE A 346 -38.74 12.16 -23.72
C ILE A 346 -39.02 13.32 -22.78
N GLU A 347 -39.61 13.01 -21.62
CA GLU A 347 -39.74 13.93 -20.49
C GLU A 347 -38.85 13.43 -19.36
N ILE A 348 -38.03 14.32 -18.79
CA ILE A 348 -37.28 14.06 -17.57
C ILE A 348 -37.74 15.07 -16.53
N GLU A 349 -38.34 14.56 -15.44
CA GLU A 349 -38.76 15.36 -14.30
C GLU A 349 -37.69 15.28 -13.23
N ILE A 350 -37.27 16.42 -12.71
CA ILE A 350 -36.31 16.60 -11.63
C ILE A 350 -37.01 17.21 -10.44
N ARG A 351 -36.81 16.62 -9.25
CA ARG A 351 -37.30 17.16 -7.98
C ARG A 351 -36.13 17.36 -7.04
N ASN A 352 -35.89 18.57 -6.60
CA ASN A 352 -34.96 18.91 -5.53
C ASN A 352 -35.74 19.27 -4.27
N THR A 353 -35.75 18.37 -3.28
CA THR A 353 -36.38 18.62 -1.96
C THR A 353 -35.37 19.12 -0.94
N GLY A 354 -34.13 19.34 -1.35
CA GLY A 354 -33.05 19.86 -0.52
C GLY A 354 -33.20 21.36 -0.22
N LYS A 355 -32.40 21.82 0.73
CA LYS A 355 -32.39 23.21 1.19
C LYS A 355 -31.54 24.15 0.34
N GLU A 356 -30.80 23.61 -0.61
CA GLU A 356 -29.83 24.33 -1.43
C GLU A 356 -30.13 24.15 -2.92
N LYS A 357 -29.74 25.16 -3.70
CA LYS A 357 -29.65 25.05 -5.16
C LYS A 357 -28.54 24.09 -5.53
N ILE A 358 -28.75 23.29 -6.57
CA ILE A 358 -27.78 22.29 -7.03
C ILE A 358 -27.42 22.47 -8.51
N ASP A 359 -26.21 22.15 -8.87
CA ASP A 359 -25.76 21.94 -10.25
C ASP A 359 -25.95 20.44 -10.59
N LEU A 360 -26.76 20.15 -11.62
CA LEU A 360 -27.14 18.80 -12.00
C LEU A 360 -26.78 18.53 -13.48
N GLU A 361 -25.93 17.54 -13.70
CA GLU A 361 -25.65 16.98 -15.02
C GLU A 361 -26.50 15.73 -15.27
N ILE A 362 -27.34 15.75 -16.30
CA ILE A 362 -28.11 14.57 -16.73
C ILE A 362 -27.53 14.05 -18.03
N ASN A 363 -27.02 12.84 -17.99
CA ASN A 363 -26.52 12.13 -19.17
C ASN A 363 -27.63 11.19 -19.67
N TYR A 364 -28.28 11.58 -20.80
CA TYR A 364 -29.17 10.67 -21.50
C TYR A 364 -28.34 9.79 -22.42
N ASP A 365 -28.16 8.52 -22.03
CA ASP A 365 -27.27 7.54 -22.66
C ASP A 365 -28.01 6.41 -23.39
N GLN A 366 -29.25 6.70 -23.81
CA GLN A 366 -30.14 5.74 -24.46
C GLN A 366 -30.54 6.17 -25.89
N LEU A 367 -29.78 7.09 -26.49
CA LEU A 367 -29.95 7.37 -27.91
C LEU A 367 -29.57 6.13 -28.74
N PRO A 368 -30.33 5.82 -29.82
CA PRO A 368 -29.94 4.76 -30.75
C PRO A 368 -28.66 5.10 -31.48
N GLU A 369 -28.06 4.15 -32.21
CA GLU A 369 -26.85 4.42 -32.99
C GLU A 369 -27.08 5.46 -34.11
N VAL A 370 -28.26 5.35 -34.74
CA VAL A 370 -28.67 6.26 -35.80
C VAL A 370 -29.86 7.07 -35.34
N TRP A 371 -29.68 8.36 -35.24
CA TRP A 371 -30.74 9.31 -34.88
C TRP A 371 -30.47 10.66 -35.55
N THR A 372 -31.54 11.41 -35.76
CA THR A 372 -31.50 12.74 -36.35
C THR A 372 -32.44 13.70 -35.63
N LYS A 373 -32.28 14.99 -35.90
CA LYS A 373 -33.21 16.06 -35.47
C LYS A 373 -33.53 16.07 -33.99
N LEU A 374 -32.51 16.01 -33.15
CA LEU A 374 -32.73 16.24 -31.71
C LEU A 374 -33.16 17.70 -31.50
N ARG A 375 -34.30 17.90 -30.87
CA ARG A 375 -34.87 19.21 -30.48
C ARG A 375 -35.11 19.20 -28.99
N SER A 376 -34.65 20.23 -28.29
CA SER A 376 -34.82 20.41 -26.85
C SER A 376 -35.09 21.88 -26.55
N GLN A 377 -35.85 22.15 -25.48
CA GLN A 377 -36.01 23.48 -24.91
C GLN A 377 -34.78 23.90 -24.10
N GLU A 378 -34.11 22.94 -23.45
CA GLU A 378 -32.89 23.16 -22.70
C GLU A 378 -31.65 22.95 -23.58
N LYS A 379 -30.59 23.69 -23.31
CA LYS A 379 -29.29 23.49 -23.96
C LYS A 379 -28.74 22.11 -23.63
N TYR A 380 -28.19 21.46 -24.65
CA TYR A 380 -27.55 20.15 -24.47
C TYR A 380 -26.17 20.13 -25.15
N GLU A 381 -25.34 19.26 -24.68
CA GLU A 381 -24.03 18.94 -25.19
C GLU A 381 -24.02 17.51 -25.74
N LYS A 382 -23.59 17.33 -27.01
CA LYS A 382 -23.41 15.99 -27.58
C LYS A 382 -22.08 15.42 -27.13
N ILE A 383 -22.12 14.43 -26.21
CA ILE A 383 -20.91 13.77 -25.69
C ILE A 383 -20.43 12.68 -26.65
N SER A 384 -21.38 11.93 -27.23
CA SER A 384 -21.12 10.89 -28.23
C SER A 384 -22.34 10.68 -29.11
N ASN A 385 -22.28 9.74 -30.06
CA ASN A 385 -23.45 9.40 -30.87
C ASN A 385 -24.64 8.85 -30.07
N ARG A 386 -24.39 8.31 -28.86
CA ARG A 386 -25.45 7.71 -28.01
C ARG A 386 -25.73 8.49 -26.74
N ILE A 387 -24.99 9.58 -26.48
CA ILE A 387 -25.05 10.32 -25.20
C ILE A 387 -25.21 11.81 -25.46
N VAL A 388 -26.23 12.39 -24.89
CA VAL A 388 -26.37 13.85 -24.75
C VAL A 388 -26.44 14.22 -23.28
N ARG A 389 -25.86 15.37 -22.94
CA ARG A 389 -25.78 15.89 -21.57
C ARG A 389 -26.56 17.20 -21.46
N PHE A 390 -27.36 17.29 -20.43
CA PHE A 390 -28.01 18.51 -20.00
C PHE A 390 -27.34 18.99 -18.70
N LYS A 391 -26.95 20.27 -18.63
CA LYS A 391 -26.44 20.94 -17.43
C LYS A 391 -27.48 21.91 -16.94
N LEU A 392 -27.88 21.77 -15.69
CA LEU A 392 -29.03 22.45 -15.13
C LEU A 392 -28.76 22.93 -13.72
N ASP A 393 -29.15 24.16 -13.48
CA ASP A 393 -29.35 24.64 -12.13
C ASP A 393 -30.76 24.26 -11.68
N VAL A 394 -30.88 23.64 -10.52
CA VAL A 394 -32.16 23.27 -9.91
C VAL A 394 -32.27 23.91 -8.52
N ASP A 395 -33.20 24.82 -8.37
CA ASP A 395 -33.37 25.56 -7.12
C ASP A 395 -33.82 24.66 -5.98
N LYS A 396 -33.62 25.12 -4.74
CA LYS A 396 -34.10 24.44 -3.53
C LYS A 396 -35.63 24.30 -3.56
N ASN A 397 -36.11 23.19 -3.03
CA ASN A 397 -37.56 22.88 -2.92
C ASN A 397 -38.30 23.08 -4.25
N SER A 398 -37.71 22.71 -5.38
CA SER A 398 -38.28 22.99 -6.69
C SER A 398 -38.43 21.73 -7.54
N LYS A 399 -39.20 21.88 -8.62
CA LYS A 399 -39.33 20.89 -9.71
C LYS A 399 -38.94 21.52 -11.01
N LYS A 400 -38.22 20.80 -11.82
CA LYS A 400 -37.87 21.20 -13.18
C LYS A 400 -38.15 20.05 -14.16
N LYS A 401 -38.54 20.38 -15.40
CA LYS A 401 -38.79 19.39 -16.45
C LYS A 401 -37.94 19.70 -17.66
N ILE A 402 -37.38 18.67 -18.26
CA ILE A 402 -36.77 18.73 -19.57
C ILE A 402 -37.65 17.95 -20.52
N ILE A 403 -37.97 18.53 -21.66
CA ILE A 403 -38.66 17.85 -22.76
C ILE A 403 -37.77 17.97 -23.99
N PHE A 404 -37.43 16.83 -24.59
CA PHE A 404 -36.72 16.79 -25.84
C PHE A 404 -37.23 15.68 -26.74
N SER A 405 -37.00 15.80 -28.04
CA SER A 405 -37.40 14.79 -29.00
C SER A 405 -36.29 14.50 -29.99
N TYR A 406 -36.26 13.29 -30.50
CA TYR A 406 -35.36 12.87 -31.57
C TYR A 406 -36.11 11.94 -32.56
N ILE A 407 -35.54 11.78 -33.77
CA ILE A 407 -36.03 10.84 -34.76
C ILE A 407 -35.04 9.68 -34.82
N GLU A 408 -35.50 8.46 -34.71
CA GLU A 408 -34.73 7.23 -34.87
C GLU A 408 -35.23 6.42 -36.07
N GLU A 409 -34.35 5.65 -36.68
CA GLU A 409 -34.70 4.67 -37.69
C GLU A 409 -35.00 3.33 -36.99
N LYS A 410 -36.17 2.73 -37.30
CA LYS A 410 -36.56 1.42 -36.82
C LYS A 410 -35.75 0.39 -37.60
N LYS A 411 -34.94 -0.42 -36.89
CA LYS A 411 -34.27 -1.57 -37.48
C LYS A 411 -35.25 -2.67 -37.81
#